data_595617deacadf1a1fcb7396c65654b86
#
_entry.id   595617deacadf1a1fcb7396c65654b86
#
_cell.length_a   1.000
_cell.length_b   1.000
_cell.length_c   1.000
_cell.angle_alpha   90.00
_cell.angle_beta   90.00
_cell.angle_gamma   90.00
#
_symmetry.space_group_name_H-M   'P 1'
#
loop_
_entity.id
_entity.type
_entity.pdbx_description
1 polymer ?
#
loop_
_entity_poly.entity_id
_entity_poly.type
_entity_poly.pdbx_seq_one_letter_code
_entity_poly.pdbx_strand_id
1 'polypeptide(L)'
;MSTVPTPTTTLTLDEINPASFDFWLRDDVEGALAKLRHERPVAWHQHPDSGQSFWSITRYDDVAAATRDWETFSSAYGIQVMIDPGDMQYMSATRSMISTDPPKHTKLRGVVNRGFTPKMIAKAEDAVRERARRIVDAIAPKGEAEFVTEVADVLPVAIICDMMGVPEGDRAKLLDLTNRLLAGGDKAFGGTREALLQAAGELREYGLWLGKKRLEHPENDLATVLVHAEVDGEAMPPEDLGPFFLLLIAAGNETTRTAISQGMWAFTQFPHEKRKWLADLDGLSASAVEEIIRWASPVMHMRRTVTCDTTFAGVAMQRSQKIAMWYISANRDEKYFPDPYRFDVARTPNEQGAFGTGGAHFCLGSHLARREVTAMFVELFRRLPDIEATAEPEKLRSNFIRGIKRLPVAFTPA
;
A
#
# COMPACT_ATOMS: atom_id res chain seq x y z
N MET A 1 1.12 -32.69 3.49
CA MET A 1 0.89 -31.46 4.29
C MET A 1 -0.61 -31.23 4.33
N SER A 2 -1.19 -30.94 5.51
CA SER A 2 -2.62 -30.66 5.63
C SER A 2 -2.93 -29.34 4.91
N THR A 3 -3.92 -29.32 4.02
CA THR A 3 -4.41 -28.09 3.38
C THR A 3 -5.16 -27.23 4.38
N VAL A 4 -4.94 -25.92 4.35
CA VAL A 4 -5.74 -24.98 5.14
C VAL A 4 -7.10 -24.83 4.45
N PRO A 5 -8.23 -25.10 5.10
CA PRO A 5 -9.53 -24.96 4.45
C PRO A 5 -9.79 -23.52 4.04
N THR A 6 -10.49 -23.34 2.92
CA THR A 6 -10.98 -22.02 2.50
C THR A 6 -11.87 -21.44 3.59
N PRO A 7 -11.61 -20.22 4.08
CA PRO A 7 -12.48 -19.57 5.04
C PRO A 7 -13.92 -19.46 4.54
N THR A 8 -14.87 -19.55 5.43
CA THR A 8 -16.30 -19.48 5.12
C THR A 8 -16.92 -18.20 5.68
N THR A 9 -18.08 -17.83 5.15
CA THR A 9 -18.91 -16.74 5.64
C THR A 9 -20.37 -17.16 5.68
N THR A 10 -21.13 -16.63 6.60
CA THR A 10 -22.58 -16.74 6.64
C THR A 10 -23.30 -15.72 5.77
N LEU A 11 -22.57 -14.70 5.26
CA LEU A 11 -23.16 -13.67 4.41
C LEU A 11 -23.66 -14.26 3.08
N THR A 12 -24.82 -13.80 2.65
CA THR A 12 -25.29 -13.98 1.27
C THR A 12 -24.46 -13.10 0.33
N LEU A 13 -24.51 -13.36 -0.97
CA LEU A 13 -23.80 -12.57 -1.99
C LEU A 13 -24.20 -11.08 -1.95
N ASP A 14 -25.47 -10.80 -1.61
CA ASP A 14 -26.02 -9.43 -1.59
C ASP A 14 -25.66 -8.68 -0.29
N GLU A 15 -25.33 -9.40 0.78
CA GLU A 15 -24.83 -8.83 2.04
C GLU A 15 -23.33 -8.53 2.02
N ILE A 16 -22.58 -9.17 1.10
CA ILE A 16 -21.13 -8.90 0.95
C ILE A 16 -20.97 -7.54 0.28
N ASN A 17 -20.54 -6.54 1.03
CA ASN A 17 -20.36 -5.19 0.51
C ASN A 17 -18.97 -4.60 0.82
N PRO A 18 -17.97 -4.80 -0.07
CA PRO A 18 -16.63 -4.26 0.11
C PRO A 18 -16.56 -2.71 0.05
N ALA A 19 -17.66 -2.03 -0.31
CA ALA A 19 -17.72 -0.58 -0.23
C ALA A 19 -17.76 -0.09 1.22
N SER A 20 -18.42 -0.82 2.11
CA SER A 20 -18.54 -0.47 3.52
C SER A 20 -17.20 -0.56 4.24
N PHE A 21 -16.85 0.47 5.02
CA PHE A 21 -15.66 0.41 5.88
C PHE A 21 -15.78 -0.67 6.97
N ASP A 22 -17.00 -0.89 7.50
CA ASP A 22 -17.24 -1.85 8.57
C ASP A 22 -17.16 -3.31 8.09
N PHE A 23 -17.34 -3.55 6.79
CA PHE A 23 -17.11 -4.86 6.19
C PHE A 23 -15.67 -5.35 6.49
N TRP A 24 -14.68 -4.47 6.43
CA TRP A 24 -13.26 -4.79 6.60
C TRP A 24 -12.83 -5.03 8.05
N LEU A 25 -13.68 -4.69 9.02
CA LEU A 25 -13.46 -4.99 10.45
C LEU A 25 -13.90 -6.41 10.85
N ARG A 26 -14.69 -7.08 9.99
CA ARG A 26 -15.20 -8.43 10.24
C ARG A 26 -14.07 -9.47 10.26
N ASP A 27 -14.31 -10.60 10.90
CA ASP A 27 -13.36 -11.72 10.94
C ASP A 27 -13.53 -12.68 9.76
N ASP A 28 -14.70 -12.67 9.09
CA ASP A 28 -15.01 -13.54 7.95
C ASP A 28 -14.79 -12.88 6.56
N VAL A 29 -14.06 -11.76 6.50
CA VAL A 29 -13.77 -11.03 5.24
C VAL A 29 -13.17 -11.92 4.17
N GLU A 30 -12.20 -12.77 4.53
CA GLU A 30 -11.53 -13.63 3.55
C GLU A 30 -12.51 -14.69 2.99
N GLY A 31 -13.41 -15.22 3.83
CA GLY A 31 -14.49 -16.11 3.38
C GLY A 31 -15.50 -15.41 2.47
N ALA A 32 -15.87 -14.19 2.80
CA ALA A 32 -16.77 -13.38 1.98
C ALA A 32 -16.16 -13.05 0.60
N LEU A 33 -14.88 -12.68 0.55
CA LEU A 33 -14.16 -12.46 -0.71
C LEU A 33 -13.99 -13.75 -1.53
N ALA A 34 -13.74 -14.90 -0.87
CA ALA A 34 -13.70 -16.21 -1.54
C ALA A 34 -15.05 -16.51 -2.21
N LYS A 35 -16.15 -16.32 -1.49
CA LYS A 35 -17.51 -16.51 -2.02
C LYS A 35 -17.78 -15.60 -3.22
N LEU A 36 -17.43 -14.31 -3.15
CA LEU A 36 -17.55 -13.40 -4.30
C LEU A 36 -16.71 -13.90 -5.49
N ARG A 37 -15.47 -14.28 -5.25
CA ARG A 37 -14.53 -14.72 -6.30
C ARG A 37 -15.05 -15.95 -7.03
N HIS A 38 -15.69 -16.90 -6.32
CA HIS A 38 -16.22 -18.13 -6.88
C HIS A 38 -17.59 -17.94 -7.57
N GLU A 39 -18.51 -17.25 -6.90
CA GLU A 39 -19.92 -17.25 -7.30
C GLU A 39 -20.32 -15.99 -8.09
N ARG A 40 -19.70 -14.83 -7.82
CA ARG A 40 -20.00 -13.56 -8.50
C ARG A 40 -18.71 -12.70 -8.62
N PRO A 41 -17.72 -13.12 -9.42
CA PRO A 41 -16.40 -12.48 -9.49
C PRO A 41 -16.39 -11.04 -9.96
N VAL A 42 -17.41 -10.64 -10.74
CA VAL A 42 -17.71 -9.25 -11.09
C VAL A 42 -19.07 -8.90 -10.48
N ALA A 43 -19.08 -8.06 -9.45
CA ALA A 43 -20.27 -7.77 -8.65
C ALA A 43 -20.49 -6.26 -8.49
N TRP A 44 -21.75 -5.81 -8.61
CA TRP A 44 -22.13 -4.43 -8.38
C TRP A 44 -22.33 -4.15 -6.89
N HIS A 45 -21.73 -3.08 -6.38
CA HIS A 45 -21.86 -2.66 -5.00
C HIS A 45 -22.19 -1.18 -4.91
N GLN A 46 -22.86 -0.81 -3.84
CA GLN A 46 -23.16 0.58 -3.50
C GLN A 46 -22.74 0.84 -2.05
N HIS A 47 -22.03 1.94 -1.83
CA HIS A 47 -21.70 2.36 -0.46
C HIS A 47 -22.97 2.80 0.27
N PRO A 48 -23.23 2.27 1.48
CA PRO A 48 -24.51 2.46 2.18
C PRO A 48 -24.79 3.94 2.50
N ASP A 49 -23.76 4.71 2.85
CA ASP A 49 -23.96 6.09 3.30
C ASP A 49 -23.86 7.12 2.17
N SER A 50 -22.95 6.92 1.21
CA SER A 50 -22.70 7.90 0.15
C SER A 50 -23.43 7.61 -1.17
N GLY A 51 -23.99 6.42 -1.33
CA GLY A 51 -24.61 5.98 -2.57
C GLY A 51 -23.64 5.75 -3.73
N GLN A 52 -22.33 5.92 -3.52
CA GLN A 52 -21.30 5.68 -4.53
C GLN A 52 -21.29 4.21 -4.95
N SER A 53 -21.29 3.95 -6.25
CA SER A 53 -21.41 2.60 -6.79
C SER A 53 -20.24 2.23 -7.68
N PHE A 54 -19.91 0.92 -7.73
CA PHE A 54 -18.83 0.39 -8.55
C PHE A 54 -18.98 -1.12 -8.77
N TRP A 55 -18.27 -1.64 -9.77
CA TRP A 55 -18.06 -3.06 -10.00
C TRP A 55 -16.85 -3.55 -9.22
N SER A 56 -17.01 -4.54 -8.35
CA SER A 56 -15.90 -5.30 -7.76
C SER A 56 -15.36 -6.31 -8.77
N ILE A 57 -14.04 -6.37 -8.92
CA ILE A 57 -13.33 -7.37 -9.70
C ILE A 57 -12.42 -8.14 -8.75
N THR A 58 -12.65 -9.46 -8.58
CA THR A 58 -12.10 -10.25 -7.48
C THR A 58 -11.14 -11.36 -7.91
N ARG A 59 -11.19 -11.84 -9.18
CA ARG A 59 -10.28 -12.87 -9.72
C ARG A 59 -8.97 -12.25 -10.17
N TYR A 60 -7.89 -12.98 -10.02
CA TYR A 60 -6.55 -12.54 -10.42
C TYR A 60 -6.47 -12.20 -11.92
N ASP A 61 -6.97 -13.07 -12.80
CA ASP A 61 -6.95 -12.84 -14.26
C ASP A 61 -7.70 -11.57 -14.64
N ASP A 62 -8.87 -11.34 -14.06
CA ASP A 62 -9.69 -10.17 -14.33
C ASP A 62 -9.05 -8.88 -13.84
N VAL A 63 -8.43 -8.92 -12.65
CA VAL A 63 -7.63 -7.81 -12.11
C VAL A 63 -6.44 -7.52 -13.03
N ALA A 64 -5.74 -8.54 -13.50
CA ALA A 64 -4.60 -8.39 -14.40
C ALA A 64 -5.02 -7.83 -15.77
N ALA A 65 -6.13 -8.29 -16.33
CA ALA A 65 -6.67 -7.78 -17.59
C ALA A 65 -7.07 -6.31 -17.48
N ALA A 66 -7.83 -5.94 -16.44
CA ALA A 66 -8.25 -4.55 -16.22
C ALA A 66 -7.07 -3.61 -15.93
N THR A 67 -6.00 -4.11 -15.27
CA THR A 67 -4.79 -3.32 -15.00
C THR A 67 -4.03 -2.95 -16.29
N ARG A 68 -4.03 -3.83 -17.30
CA ARG A 68 -3.30 -3.63 -18.56
C ARG A 68 -4.07 -2.81 -19.58
N ASP A 69 -5.39 -2.88 -19.55
CA ASP A 69 -6.29 -2.15 -20.47
C ASP A 69 -6.62 -0.76 -19.93
N TRP A 70 -5.62 0.12 -19.93
CA TRP A 70 -5.76 1.50 -19.47
C TRP A 70 -6.64 2.35 -20.41
N GLU A 71 -6.79 1.98 -21.67
CA GLU A 71 -7.65 2.67 -22.64
C GLU A 71 -9.12 2.52 -22.26
N THR A 72 -9.54 1.31 -21.85
CA THR A 72 -10.89 1.04 -21.37
C THR A 72 -11.07 1.43 -19.90
N PHE A 73 -10.04 1.19 -19.06
CA PHE A 73 -10.09 1.38 -17.60
C PHE A 73 -9.09 2.44 -17.14
N SER A 74 -9.51 3.70 -17.20
CA SER A 74 -8.69 4.87 -16.95
C SER A 74 -8.44 5.12 -15.46
N SER A 75 -7.22 5.56 -15.13
CA SER A 75 -6.84 6.09 -13.80
C SER A 75 -7.14 7.58 -13.63
N ALA A 76 -7.42 8.30 -14.72
CA ALA A 76 -7.46 9.77 -14.73
C ALA A 76 -8.54 10.39 -13.83
N TYR A 77 -9.50 9.59 -13.39
CA TYR A 77 -10.64 10.06 -12.58
C TYR A 77 -10.53 9.64 -11.11
N GLY A 78 -9.34 9.28 -10.64
CA GLY A 78 -9.06 8.89 -9.26
C GLY A 78 -8.87 7.37 -9.07
N ILE A 79 -8.29 7.02 -7.92
CA ILE A 79 -7.80 5.67 -7.62
C ILE A 79 -8.57 4.97 -6.48
N GLN A 80 -9.46 5.66 -5.79
CA GLN A 80 -10.27 5.15 -4.69
C GLN A 80 -11.75 5.10 -5.08
N VAL A 81 -12.47 4.03 -4.69
CA VAL A 81 -13.88 3.82 -5.05
C VAL A 81 -14.84 4.83 -4.43
N MET A 82 -14.46 5.38 -3.27
CA MET A 82 -15.26 6.35 -2.55
C MET A 82 -15.25 7.76 -3.16
N ILE A 83 -14.39 8.00 -4.14
CA ILE A 83 -14.28 9.30 -4.79
C ILE A 83 -15.17 9.35 -6.02
N ASP A 84 -15.94 10.42 -6.17
CA ASP A 84 -16.71 10.67 -7.38
C ASP A 84 -15.79 11.18 -8.50
N PRO A 85 -15.95 10.72 -9.74
CA PRO A 85 -15.22 11.28 -10.88
C PRO A 85 -15.42 12.79 -11.07
N GLY A 86 -16.55 13.33 -10.60
CA GLY A 86 -16.88 14.75 -10.61
C GLY A 86 -16.36 15.55 -9.40
N ASP A 87 -15.70 14.90 -8.43
CA ASP A 87 -15.16 15.59 -7.26
C ASP A 87 -13.90 16.39 -7.61
N MET A 88 -14.13 17.57 -8.20
CA MET A 88 -13.04 18.45 -8.65
C MET A 88 -12.15 18.92 -7.49
N GLN A 89 -12.70 19.09 -6.28
CA GLN A 89 -11.92 19.50 -5.11
C GLN A 89 -10.92 18.41 -4.71
N TYR A 90 -11.37 17.15 -4.61
CA TYR A 90 -10.49 16.02 -4.33
C TYR A 90 -9.46 15.83 -5.44
N MET A 91 -9.91 15.84 -6.69
CA MET A 91 -9.02 15.67 -7.85
C MET A 91 -7.95 16.77 -7.92
N SER A 92 -8.30 18.01 -7.64
CA SER A 92 -7.33 19.11 -7.58
C SER A 92 -6.32 18.96 -6.46
N ALA A 93 -6.74 18.45 -5.29
CA ALA A 93 -5.87 18.25 -4.13
C ALA A 93 -4.89 17.07 -4.31
N THR A 94 -5.34 15.98 -4.96
CA THR A 94 -4.61 14.71 -5.01
C THR A 94 -4.11 14.31 -6.41
N ARG A 95 -4.40 15.10 -7.45
CA ARG A 95 -4.01 14.79 -8.82
C ARG A 95 -2.50 14.73 -8.96
N SER A 96 -2.00 13.57 -9.35
CA SER A 96 -0.58 13.29 -9.50
C SER A 96 -0.37 12.23 -10.59
N MET A 97 0.85 11.75 -10.77
CA MET A 97 1.17 10.70 -11.73
C MET A 97 0.23 9.48 -11.64
N ILE A 98 -0.15 9.05 -10.43
CA ILE A 98 -1.00 7.87 -10.22
C ILE A 98 -2.43 8.03 -10.77
N SER A 99 -2.89 9.28 -10.92
CA SER A 99 -4.19 9.63 -11.51
C SER A 99 -4.04 10.22 -12.92
N THR A 100 -3.19 9.61 -13.74
CA THR A 100 -3.01 9.92 -15.17
C THR A 100 -2.85 8.64 -15.96
N ASP A 101 -3.16 8.68 -17.26
CA ASP A 101 -2.97 7.56 -18.18
C ASP A 101 -1.80 7.83 -19.14
N PRO A 102 -1.25 6.79 -19.80
CA PRO A 102 -0.34 6.98 -20.93
C PRO A 102 -0.99 7.87 -22.04
N PRO A 103 -0.22 8.71 -22.77
CA PRO A 103 1.24 8.85 -22.67
C PRO A 103 1.72 9.77 -21.54
N LYS A 104 0.82 10.59 -20.93
CA LYS A 104 1.17 11.54 -19.86
C LYS A 104 1.78 10.84 -18.65
N HIS A 105 1.16 9.75 -18.19
CA HIS A 105 1.70 8.92 -17.11
C HIS A 105 3.14 8.48 -17.40
N THR A 106 3.41 7.95 -18.59
CA THR A 106 4.74 7.44 -18.97
C THR A 106 5.82 8.51 -18.88
N LYS A 107 5.50 9.75 -19.32
CA LYS A 107 6.40 10.89 -19.24
C LYS A 107 6.72 11.28 -17.80
N LEU A 108 5.69 11.46 -16.98
CA LEU A 108 5.83 11.79 -15.55
C LEU A 108 6.59 10.72 -14.79
N ARG A 109 6.27 9.44 -15.06
CA ARG A 109 6.99 8.31 -14.46
C ARG A 109 8.46 8.30 -14.85
N GLY A 110 8.80 8.64 -16.09
CA GLY A 110 10.17 8.77 -16.56
C GLY A 110 10.99 9.80 -15.77
N VAL A 111 10.37 10.89 -15.33
CA VAL A 111 11.00 11.86 -14.43
C VAL A 111 11.40 11.25 -13.11
N VAL A 112 10.45 10.61 -12.46
CA VAL A 112 10.68 10.00 -11.13
C VAL A 112 11.69 8.84 -11.22
N ASN A 113 11.60 8.02 -12.26
CA ASN A 113 12.56 6.92 -12.48
C ASN A 113 14.03 7.40 -12.57
N ARG A 114 14.28 8.59 -13.13
CA ARG A 114 15.63 9.20 -13.16
C ARG A 114 16.18 9.50 -11.76
N GLY A 115 15.31 9.75 -10.80
CA GLY A 115 15.67 9.94 -9.39
C GLY A 115 15.97 8.62 -8.65
N PHE A 116 15.53 7.47 -9.17
CA PHE A 116 15.79 6.15 -8.61
C PHE A 116 17.01 5.48 -9.25
N THR A 117 18.14 6.19 -9.28
CA THR A 117 19.39 5.64 -9.84
C THR A 117 19.95 4.50 -8.99
N PRO A 118 20.76 3.58 -9.57
CA PRO A 118 21.43 2.52 -8.79
C PRO A 118 22.23 3.05 -7.59
N LYS A 119 22.86 4.22 -7.73
CA LYS A 119 23.60 4.89 -6.64
C LYS A 119 22.69 5.35 -5.51
N MET A 120 21.52 5.94 -5.83
CA MET A 120 20.55 6.34 -4.80
C MET A 120 19.93 5.12 -4.12
N ILE A 121 19.64 4.07 -4.88
CA ILE A 121 19.11 2.81 -4.33
C ILE A 121 20.14 2.15 -3.40
N ALA A 122 21.43 2.10 -3.75
CA ALA A 122 22.47 1.56 -2.89
C ALA A 122 22.61 2.38 -1.59
N LYS A 123 22.63 3.72 -1.70
CA LYS A 123 22.64 4.60 -0.52
C LYS A 123 21.41 4.38 0.38
N ALA A 124 20.22 4.19 -0.22
CA ALA A 124 19.01 3.89 0.52
C ALA A 124 19.11 2.53 1.24
N GLU A 125 19.75 1.52 0.65
CA GLU A 125 19.91 0.20 1.27
C GLU A 125 20.74 0.25 2.56
N ASP A 126 21.87 0.96 2.55
CA ASP A 126 22.70 1.15 3.75
C ASP A 126 21.91 1.92 4.82
N ALA A 127 21.17 2.96 4.43
CA ALA A 127 20.32 3.72 5.34
C ALA A 127 19.18 2.86 5.92
N VAL A 128 18.56 2.01 5.11
CA VAL A 128 17.49 1.08 5.54
C VAL A 128 18.02 0.13 6.61
N ARG A 129 19.17 -0.52 6.36
CA ARG A 129 19.79 -1.46 7.32
C ARG A 129 20.16 -0.77 8.64
N GLU A 130 20.81 0.37 8.55
CA GLU A 130 21.23 1.13 9.74
C GLU A 130 20.01 1.63 10.56
N ARG A 131 18.94 2.08 9.90
CA ARG A 131 17.72 2.48 10.60
C ARG A 131 16.99 1.30 11.22
N ALA A 132 16.87 0.17 10.51
CA ALA A 132 16.29 -1.05 11.07
C ALA A 132 17.04 -1.47 12.35
N ARG A 133 18.38 -1.44 12.33
CA ARG A 133 19.21 -1.72 13.51
C ARG A 133 18.90 -0.78 14.65
N ARG A 134 18.87 0.55 14.42
CA ARG A 134 18.57 1.56 15.47
C ARG A 134 17.18 1.41 16.07
N ILE A 135 16.18 1.03 15.24
CA ILE A 135 14.82 0.77 15.73
C ILE A 135 14.82 -0.42 16.68
N VAL A 136 15.51 -1.51 16.30
CA VAL A 136 15.61 -2.70 17.16
C VAL A 136 16.43 -2.39 18.42
N ASP A 137 17.54 -1.63 18.31
CA ASP A 137 18.33 -1.16 19.48
C ASP A 137 17.46 -0.40 20.50
N ALA A 138 16.51 0.41 20.02
CA ALA A 138 15.65 1.23 20.89
C ALA A 138 14.59 0.40 21.65
N ILE A 139 14.14 -0.72 21.10
CA ILE A 139 13.13 -1.57 21.75
C ILE A 139 13.74 -2.75 22.51
N ALA A 140 14.85 -3.32 22.06
CA ALA A 140 15.44 -4.55 22.59
C ALA A 140 15.59 -4.59 24.13
N PRO A 141 15.99 -3.51 24.82
CA PRO A 141 16.08 -3.50 26.27
C PRO A 141 14.74 -3.51 27.03
N LYS A 142 13.61 -3.22 26.34
CA LYS A 142 12.30 -3.00 27.00
C LYS A 142 11.55 -4.28 27.34
N GLY A 143 11.72 -5.36 26.55
CA GLY A 143 10.97 -6.59 26.66
C GLY A 143 9.54 -6.54 26.08
N GLU A 144 9.05 -5.36 25.77
CA GLU A 144 7.75 -5.11 25.14
C GLU A 144 7.81 -3.85 24.28
N ALA A 145 6.92 -3.74 23.29
CA ALA A 145 6.79 -2.54 22.47
C ALA A 145 5.38 -2.44 21.86
N GLU A 146 4.98 -1.22 21.48
CA GLU A 146 3.88 -1.02 20.54
C GLU A 146 4.45 -1.09 19.12
N PHE A 147 4.23 -2.23 18.45
CA PHE A 147 4.93 -2.58 17.22
C PHE A 147 4.66 -1.60 16.07
N VAL A 148 3.45 -1.05 15.96
CA VAL A 148 3.14 -0.12 14.86
C VAL A 148 3.91 1.17 15.02
N THR A 149 3.78 1.85 16.15
CA THR A 149 4.34 3.20 16.36
C THR A 149 5.83 3.19 16.69
N GLU A 150 6.35 2.12 17.30
CA GLU A 150 7.78 2.05 17.69
C GLU A 150 8.65 1.31 16.63
N VAL A 151 8.04 0.53 15.73
CA VAL A 151 8.79 -0.27 14.75
C VAL A 151 8.31 0.02 13.33
N ALA A 152 7.04 -0.32 13.01
CA ALA A 152 6.57 -0.38 11.63
C ALA A 152 6.43 1.00 10.97
N ASP A 153 6.07 2.05 11.71
CA ASP A 153 5.97 3.44 11.24
C ASP A 153 7.34 4.09 11.01
N VAL A 154 8.31 3.74 11.86
CA VAL A 154 9.57 4.50 11.99
C VAL A 154 10.45 4.36 10.75
N LEU A 155 10.58 3.13 10.21
CA LEU A 155 11.47 2.87 9.09
C LEU A 155 11.00 3.55 7.80
N PRO A 156 9.77 3.29 7.29
CA PRO A 156 9.38 3.80 5.97
C PRO A 156 9.27 5.33 5.94
N VAL A 157 8.73 5.95 6.99
CA VAL A 157 8.65 7.42 7.04
C VAL A 157 10.04 8.05 7.02
N ALA A 158 11.01 7.47 7.73
CA ALA A 158 12.37 8.00 7.75
C ALA A 158 13.03 7.87 6.35
N ILE A 159 12.90 6.72 5.69
CA ILE A 159 13.52 6.47 4.39
C ILE A 159 12.92 7.37 3.30
N ILE A 160 11.60 7.46 3.20
CA ILE A 160 10.98 8.32 2.18
C ILE A 160 11.26 9.81 2.42
N CYS A 161 11.28 10.24 3.69
CA CYS A 161 11.65 11.61 4.05
C CYS A 161 13.12 11.92 3.71
N ASP A 162 14.06 11.00 3.99
CA ASP A 162 15.47 11.16 3.60
C ASP A 162 15.61 11.27 2.08
N MET A 163 14.94 10.41 1.33
CA MET A 163 14.97 10.43 -0.14
C MET A 163 14.43 11.75 -0.70
N MET A 164 13.40 12.32 -0.08
CA MET A 164 12.78 13.59 -0.48
C MET A 164 13.53 14.82 0.04
N GLY A 165 14.51 14.65 0.92
CA GLY A 165 15.22 15.77 1.54
C GLY A 165 14.43 16.50 2.64
N VAL A 166 13.51 15.80 3.31
CA VAL A 166 12.71 16.33 4.43
C VAL A 166 13.55 16.36 5.72
N PRO A 167 13.61 17.49 6.43
CA PRO A 167 14.25 17.60 7.72
C PRO A 167 13.66 16.64 8.77
N GLU A 168 14.50 16.12 9.66
CA GLU A 168 14.06 15.14 10.68
C GLU A 168 12.94 15.68 11.58
N GLY A 169 13.01 16.97 11.97
CA GLY A 169 11.99 17.60 12.81
C GLY A 169 10.58 17.66 12.19
N ASP A 170 10.45 17.54 10.87
CA ASP A 170 9.15 17.61 10.17
C ASP A 170 8.49 16.23 9.96
N ARG A 171 9.21 15.13 10.20
CA ARG A 171 8.73 13.77 9.90
C ARG A 171 7.47 13.39 10.67
N ALA A 172 7.39 13.75 11.95
CA ALA A 172 6.21 13.46 12.77
C ALA A 172 4.95 14.17 12.22
N LYS A 173 5.09 15.41 11.74
CA LYS A 173 4.00 16.15 11.08
C LYS A 173 3.57 15.44 9.80
N LEU A 174 4.52 15.01 8.96
CA LEU A 174 4.20 14.34 7.70
C LEU A 174 3.56 12.97 7.93
N LEU A 175 3.97 12.23 8.96
CA LEU A 175 3.35 10.98 9.36
C LEU A 175 1.88 11.19 9.76
N ASP A 176 1.58 12.19 10.61
CA ASP A 176 0.22 12.52 11.00
C ASP A 176 -0.65 12.91 9.79
N LEU A 177 -0.13 13.75 8.90
CA LEU A 177 -0.84 14.13 7.67
C LEU A 177 -1.11 12.93 6.76
N THR A 178 -0.15 12.01 6.63
CA THR A 178 -0.30 10.80 5.83
C THR A 178 -1.36 9.86 6.42
N ASN A 179 -1.35 9.70 7.76
CA ASN A 179 -2.37 8.92 8.46
C ASN A 179 -3.76 9.48 8.22
N ARG A 180 -3.96 10.80 8.32
CA ARG A 180 -5.26 11.46 8.03
C ARG A 180 -5.68 11.34 6.57
N LEU A 181 -4.74 11.40 5.63
CA LEU A 181 -5.00 11.27 4.20
C LEU A 181 -5.51 9.86 3.83
N LEU A 182 -4.93 8.81 4.44
CA LEU A 182 -5.18 7.42 4.08
C LEU A 182 -6.11 6.66 5.04
N ALA A 183 -6.52 7.30 6.13
CA ALA A 183 -7.32 6.69 7.20
C ALA A 183 -8.69 6.15 6.77
N GLY A 184 -9.19 6.54 5.61
CA GLY A 184 -10.53 6.13 5.17
C GLY A 184 -11.61 6.68 6.10
N GLY A 185 -12.40 5.77 6.72
CA GLY A 185 -13.48 6.12 7.66
C GLY A 185 -13.08 6.04 9.13
N ASP A 186 -11.79 5.93 9.48
CA ASP A 186 -11.35 5.74 10.85
C ASP A 186 -11.31 7.05 11.64
N LYS A 187 -12.13 7.13 12.69
CA LYS A 187 -12.26 8.33 13.53
C LYS A 187 -10.98 8.68 14.30
N ALA A 188 -10.11 7.70 14.56
CA ALA A 188 -8.84 7.94 15.25
C ALA A 188 -7.91 8.89 14.47
N PHE A 189 -8.07 8.96 13.15
CA PHE A 189 -7.30 9.82 12.24
C PHE A 189 -8.18 10.89 11.57
N GLY A 190 -9.28 11.27 12.18
CA GLY A 190 -10.22 12.26 11.67
C GLY A 190 -11.41 11.66 10.93
N GLY A 191 -11.21 10.63 10.08
CA GLY A 191 -12.26 9.82 9.45
C GLY A 191 -13.32 10.59 8.63
N THR A 192 -13.03 11.82 8.24
CA THR A 192 -13.94 12.68 7.46
C THR A 192 -13.28 13.12 6.15
N ARG A 193 -14.10 13.46 5.18
CA ARG A 193 -13.64 14.01 3.90
C ARG A 193 -12.89 15.35 4.11
N GLU A 194 -13.33 16.18 5.03
CA GLU A 194 -12.70 17.45 5.37
C GLU A 194 -11.28 17.26 5.92
N ALA A 195 -11.09 16.31 6.85
CA ALA A 195 -9.78 15.98 7.40
C ALA A 195 -8.82 15.45 6.32
N LEU A 196 -9.33 14.63 5.39
CA LEU A 196 -8.56 14.13 4.25
C LEU A 196 -8.12 15.28 3.34
N LEU A 197 -9.04 16.19 2.95
CA LEU A 197 -8.74 17.31 2.06
C LEU A 197 -7.77 18.30 2.70
N GLN A 198 -7.92 18.54 3.99
CA GLN A 198 -6.97 19.38 4.75
C GLN A 198 -5.58 18.76 4.73
N ALA A 199 -5.47 17.47 5.06
CA ALA A 199 -4.19 16.77 5.05
C ALA A 199 -3.53 16.76 3.65
N ALA A 200 -4.33 16.55 2.59
CA ALA A 200 -3.85 16.62 1.22
C ALA A 200 -3.32 18.03 0.87
N GLY A 201 -4.03 19.07 1.28
CA GLY A 201 -3.62 20.47 1.11
C GLY A 201 -2.29 20.77 1.79
N GLU A 202 -2.17 20.42 3.08
CA GLU A 202 -0.96 20.65 3.87
C GLU A 202 0.26 19.89 3.31
N LEU A 203 0.10 18.63 2.89
CA LEU A 203 1.17 17.85 2.24
C LEU A 203 1.61 18.48 0.92
N ARG A 204 0.65 18.93 0.11
CA ARG A 204 0.93 19.64 -1.15
C ARG A 204 1.67 20.95 -0.92
N GLU A 205 1.23 21.76 0.02
CA GLU A 205 1.90 23.03 0.39
C GLU A 205 3.32 22.79 0.88
N TYR A 206 3.54 21.75 1.69
CA TYR A 206 4.87 21.37 2.14
C TYR A 206 5.77 21.01 0.93
N GLY A 207 5.25 20.22 -0.01
CA GLY A 207 5.97 19.87 -1.24
C GLY A 207 6.33 21.09 -2.07
N LEU A 208 5.41 22.05 -2.22
CA LEU A 208 5.67 23.31 -2.92
C LEU A 208 6.75 24.15 -2.23
N TRP A 209 6.70 24.23 -0.91
CA TRP A 209 7.73 24.90 -0.10
C TRP A 209 9.10 24.27 -0.28
N LEU A 210 9.17 22.92 -0.19
CA LEU A 210 10.41 22.17 -0.36
C LEU A 210 10.97 22.36 -1.78
N GLY A 211 10.10 22.35 -2.79
CA GLY A 211 10.49 22.59 -4.18
C GLY A 211 11.12 23.95 -4.41
N LYS A 212 10.51 25.01 -3.88
CA LYS A 212 11.10 26.36 -3.96
C LYS A 212 12.47 26.39 -3.31
N LYS A 213 12.62 25.80 -2.13
CA LYS A 213 13.90 25.68 -1.44
C LYS A 213 14.96 24.96 -2.27
N ARG A 214 14.59 23.87 -2.99
CA ARG A 214 15.50 23.08 -3.82
C ARG A 214 15.85 23.74 -5.16
N LEU A 215 15.01 24.63 -5.67
CA LEU A 215 15.37 25.50 -6.81
C LEU A 215 16.48 26.50 -6.42
N GLU A 216 16.40 27.07 -5.23
CA GLU A 216 17.39 28.03 -4.72
C GLU A 216 18.66 27.34 -4.19
N HIS A 217 18.49 26.19 -3.53
CA HIS A 217 19.55 25.43 -2.87
C HIS A 217 19.42 23.95 -3.22
N PRO A 218 19.96 23.50 -4.36
CA PRO A 218 19.95 22.10 -4.78
C PRO A 218 20.70 21.20 -3.79
N GLU A 219 20.12 20.04 -3.46
CA GLU A 219 20.75 19.00 -2.65
C GLU A 219 20.70 17.64 -3.36
N ASN A 220 21.34 16.61 -2.81
CA ASN A 220 21.33 15.27 -3.40
C ASN A 220 20.09 14.48 -2.93
N ASP A 221 18.90 14.92 -3.34
CA ASP A 221 17.60 14.34 -3.00
C ASP A 221 16.63 14.32 -4.20
N LEU A 222 15.50 13.62 -4.04
CA LEU A 222 14.46 13.52 -5.07
C LEU A 222 13.76 14.86 -5.32
N ALA A 223 13.60 15.70 -4.33
CA ALA A 223 12.97 17.01 -4.53
C ALA A 223 13.78 17.85 -5.51
N THR A 224 15.11 17.86 -5.38
CA THR A 224 16.02 18.51 -6.36
C THR A 224 15.88 17.90 -7.75
N VAL A 225 15.87 16.57 -7.86
CA VAL A 225 15.70 15.89 -9.16
C VAL A 225 14.38 16.27 -9.82
N LEU A 226 13.30 16.34 -9.05
CA LEU A 226 11.97 16.66 -9.55
C LEU A 226 11.86 18.11 -10.01
N VAL A 227 12.35 19.08 -9.25
CA VAL A 227 12.23 20.52 -9.65
C VAL A 227 13.11 20.92 -10.83
N HIS A 228 14.18 20.15 -11.10
CA HIS A 228 15.04 20.37 -12.27
C HIS A 228 14.72 19.42 -13.43
N ALA A 229 13.60 18.69 -13.33
CA ALA A 229 13.21 17.76 -14.38
C ALA A 229 12.57 18.46 -15.56
N GLU A 230 12.78 17.89 -16.75
CA GLU A 230 12.13 18.30 -17.97
C GLU A 230 11.17 17.21 -18.46
N VAL A 231 10.01 17.65 -18.94
CA VAL A 231 9.00 16.84 -19.62
C VAL A 231 8.82 17.41 -21.02
N ASP A 232 9.12 16.64 -22.05
CA ASP A 232 9.07 17.06 -23.46
C ASP A 232 9.98 18.28 -23.79
N GLY A 233 11.08 18.47 -23.06
CA GLY A 233 12.01 19.59 -23.23
C GLY A 233 11.57 20.86 -22.52
N GLU A 234 10.47 20.86 -21.79
CA GLU A 234 10.02 21.95 -20.94
C GLU A 234 10.26 21.63 -19.48
N ALA A 235 10.69 22.60 -18.69
CA ALA A 235 10.86 22.43 -17.24
C ALA A 235 9.52 22.03 -16.60
N MET A 236 9.57 21.05 -15.69
CA MET A 236 8.38 20.68 -14.93
C MET A 236 7.90 21.89 -14.12
N PRO A 237 6.61 22.27 -14.22
CA PRO A 237 6.07 23.39 -13.46
C PRO A 237 6.32 23.20 -11.95
N PRO A 238 6.83 24.21 -11.22
CA PRO A 238 7.08 24.07 -9.78
C PRO A 238 5.85 23.64 -8.97
N GLU A 239 4.66 23.99 -9.43
CA GLU A 239 3.38 23.60 -8.83
C GLU A 239 3.10 22.09 -8.92
N ASP A 240 3.71 21.35 -9.84
CA ASP A 240 3.56 19.90 -9.95
C ASP A 240 4.33 19.14 -8.87
N LEU A 241 5.32 19.76 -8.22
CA LEU A 241 6.06 19.11 -7.15
C LEU A 241 5.17 18.79 -5.93
N GLY A 242 4.25 19.67 -5.57
CA GLY A 242 3.33 19.41 -4.45
C GLY A 242 2.56 18.09 -4.59
N PRO A 243 1.89 17.84 -5.71
CA PRO A 243 1.25 16.54 -6.00
C PRO A 243 2.20 15.34 -6.02
N PHE A 244 3.41 15.50 -6.57
CA PHE A 244 4.42 14.43 -6.53
C PHE A 244 4.87 14.14 -5.10
N PHE A 245 5.14 15.19 -4.31
CA PHE A 245 5.52 15.05 -2.92
C PHE A 245 4.46 14.29 -2.12
N LEU A 246 3.18 14.72 -2.22
CA LEU A 246 2.05 14.06 -1.58
C LEU A 246 2.01 12.57 -1.96
N LEU A 247 2.11 12.25 -3.26
CA LEU A 247 2.07 10.86 -3.73
C LEU A 247 3.20 10.03 -3.14
N LEU A 248 4.44 10.51 -3.21
CA LEU A 248 5.60 9.73 -2.80
C LEU A 248 5.64 9.51 -1.28
N ILE A 249 5.33 10.54 -0.49
CA ILE A 249 5.26 10.43 0.98
C ILE A 249 4.14 9.47 1.39
N ALA A 250 2.93 9.62 0.84
CA ALA A 250 1.80 8.78 1.19
C ALA A 250 1.99 7.32 0.77
N ALA A 251 2.45 7.08 -0.47
CA ALA A 251 2.62 5.73 -0.98
C ALA A 251 3.80 4.99 -0.33
N GLY A 252 4.90 5.70 -0.01
CA GLY A 252 6.09 5.08 0.56
C GLY A 252 5.97 4.71 2.04
N ASN A 253 5.17 5.45 2.81
CA ASN A 253 5.04 5.22 4.24
C ASN A 253 4.01 4.13 4.58
N GLU A 254 2.73 4.38 4.30
CA GLU A 254 1.60 3.60 4.82
C GLU A 254 1.62 2.14 4.34
N THR A 255 2.03 1.90 3.11
CA THR A 255 2.01 0.55 2.53
C THR A 255 3.09 -0.35 3.13
N THR A 256 4.29 0.17 3.35
CA THR A 256 5.40 -0.57 3.97
C THR A 256 5.12 -0.81 5.46
N ARG A 257 4.60 0.19 6.19
CA ARG A 257 4.10 0.04 7.56
C ARG A 257 3.10 -1.12 7.66
N THR A 258 2.12 -1.12 6.76
CA THR A 258 1.10 -2.18 6.72
C THR A 258 1.71 -3.55 6.42
N ALA A 259 2.66 -3.66 5.49
CA ALA A 259 3.35 -4.92 5.21
C ALA A 259 4.11 -5.44 6.44
N ILE A 260 4.84 -4.58 7.15
CA ILE A 260 5.60 -4.93 8.34
C ILE A 260 4.66 -5.35 9.48
N SER A 261 3.62 -4.58 9.78
CA SER A 261 2.70 -4.89 10.89
C SER A 261 1.85 -6.14 10.62
N GLN A 262 1.34 -6.32 9.40
CA GLN A 262 0.63 -7.54 9.00
C GLN A 262 1.56 -8.77 8.99
N GLY A 263 2.82 -8.61 8.59
CA GLY A 263 3.83 -9.66 8.65
C GLY A 263 4.10 -10.12 10.09
N MET A 264 4.24 -9.17 11.04
CA MET A 264 4.41 -9.50 12.46
C MET A 264 3.21 -10.28 13.01
N TRP A 265 2.01 -9.84 12.69
CA TRP A 265 0.79 -10.57 13.05
C TRP A 265 0.75 -11.96 12.42
N ALA A 266 1.12 -12.11 11.14
CA ALA A 266 1.18 -13.41 10.49
C ALA A 266 2.19 -14.36 11.19
N PHE A 267 3.36 -13.88 11.58
CA PHE A 267 4.34 -14.71 12.32
C PHE A 267 3.88 -15.11 13.71
N THR A 268 3.03 -14.32 14.36
CA THR A 268 2.37 -14.71 15.61
C THR A 268 1.35 -15.81 15.36
N GLN A 269 0.54 -15.70 14.32
CA GLN A 269 -0.45 -16.73 13.94
C GLN A 269 0.18 -18.03 13.40
N PHE A 270 1.34 -17.92 12.72
CA PHE A 270 2.06 -19.02 12.08
C PHE A 270 3.48 -19.18 12.65
N PRO A 271 3.66 -19.51 13.95
CA PRO A 271 4.97 -19.51 14.59
C PRO A 271 5.94 -20.54 13.99
N HIS A 272 5.44 -21.58 13.30
CA HIS A 272 6.26 -22.54 12.58
C HIS A 272 6.93 -21.91 11.34
N GLU A 273 6.29 -20.96 10.67
CA GLU A 273 6.87 -20.23 9.55
C GLU A 273 7.94 -19.24 10.02
N LYS A 274 7.75 -18.60 11.19
CA LYS A 274 8.81 -17.81 11.83
C LYS A 274 10.04 -18.67 12.11
N ARG A 275 9.87 -19.85 12.76
CA ARG A 275 10.99 -20.77 13.02
C ARG A 275 11.68 -21.26 11.74
N LYS A 276 10.91 -21.51 10.68
CA LYS A 276 11.44 -21.90 9.36
C LYS A 276 12.32 -20.81 8.76
N TRP A 277 11.89 -19.55 8.82
CA TRP A 277 12.70 -18.42 8.33
C TRP A 277 13.91 -18.18 9.23
N LEU A 278 13.78 -18.24 10.56
CA LEU A 278 14.92 -18.15 11.50
C LEU A 278 16.01 -19.19 11.25
N ALA A 279 15.64 -20.39 10.81
CA ALA A 279 16.61 -21.46 10.50
C ALA A 279 17.44 -21.19 9.23
N ASP A 280 16.94 -20.34 8.31
CA ASP A 280 17.61 -19.96 7.06
C ASP A 280 17.21 -18.53 6.65
N LEU A 281 17.70 -17.55 7.45
CA LEU A 281 17.36 -16.14 7.24
C LEU A 281 17.81 -15.62 5.87
N ASP A 282 18.97 -16.04 5.41
CA ASP A 282 19.52 -15.53 4.15
C ASP A 282 18.86 -16.23 2.94
N GLY A 283 18.69 -17.56 2.98
CA GLY A 283 18.13 -18.33 1.87
C GLY A 283 16.63 -18.10 1.66
N LEU A 284 15.86 -17.85 2.71
CA LEU A 284 14.41 -17.65 2.63
C LEU A 284 13.96 -16.19 2.57
N SER A 285 14.84 -15.21 2.80
CA SER A 285 14.41 -13.80 2.86
C SER A 285 13.65 -13.34 1.62
N ALA A 286 14.08 -13.71 0.43
CA ALA A 286 13.44 -13.29 -0.81
C ALA A 286 11.99 -13.84 -0.91
N SER A 287 11.77 -15.13 -0.67
CA SER A 287 10.44 -15.74 -0.71
C SER A 287 9.56 -15.32 0.47
N ALA A 288 10.13 -15.19 1.66
CA ALA A 288 9.41 -14.75 2.86
C ALA A 288 8.85 -13.33 2.69
N VAL A 289 9.61 -12.41 2.10
CA VAL A 289 9.16 -11.03 1.86
C VAL A 289 8.05 -10.99 0.80
N GLU A 290 8.14 -11.76 -0.28
CA GLU A 290 7.03 -11.87 -1.25
C GLU A 290 5.77 -12.42 -0.58
N GLU A 291 5.91 -13.41 0.32
CA GLU A 291 4.77 -13.96 1.05
C GLU A 291 4.16 -12.97 2.05
N ILE A 292 4.98 -12.20 2.76
CA ILE A 292 4.52 -11.12 3.63
C ILE A 292 3.70 -10.11 2.80
N ILE A 293 4.19 -9.69 1.65
CA ILE A 293 3.53 -8.70 0.79
C ILE A 293 2.23 -9.26 0.21
N ARG A 294 2.23 -10.53 -0.26
CA ARG A 294 1.02 -11.23 -0.71
C ARG A 294 -0.02 -11.29 0.41
N TRP A 295 0.40 -11.74 1.60
CA TRP A 295 -0.45 -11.90 2.77
C TRP A 295 -1.04 -10.59 3.25
N ALA A 296 -0.20 -9.56 3.37
CA ALA A 296 -0.60 -8.24 3.81
C ALA A 296 -1.55 -7.56 2.82
N SER A 297 -1.26 -7.62 1.50
CA SER A 297 -1.97 -6.87 0.47
C SER A 297 -2.29 -5.43 0.95
N PRO A 298 -1.25 -4.60 1.22
CA PRO A 298 -1.40 -3.33 1.94
C PRO A 298 -2.43 -2.40 1.33
N VAL A 299 -2.40 -2.21 0.00
CA VAL A 299 -3.46 -1.58 -0.77
C VAL A 299 -4.44 -2.66 -1.18
N MET A 300 -5.66 -2.61 -0.64
CA MET A 300 -6.66 -3.65 -0.88
C MET A 300 -7.24 -3.57 -2.29
N HIS A 301 -7.39 -2.37 -2.84
CA HIS A 301 -7.88 -2.16 -4.20
C HIS A 301 -7.29 -0.93 -4.87
N MET A 302 -7.32 -0.91 -6.19
CA MET A 302 -7.22 0.31 -7.00
C MET A 302 -8.47 0.42 -7.85
N ARG A 303 -8.96 1.66 -7.97
CA ARG A 303 -10.11 1.98 -8.82
C ARG A 303 -9.66 2.33 -10.23
N ARG A 304 -10.55 2.07 -11.20
CA ARG A 304 -10.51 2.64 -12.56
C ARG A 304 -11.91 3.13 -12.93
N THR A 305 -11.95 3.95 -13.97
CA THR A 305 -13.21 4.44 -14.57
C THR A 305 -13.32 3.92 -15.99
N VAL A 306 -14.47 3.38 -16.33
CA VAL A 306 -14.79 2.89 -17.68
C VAL A 306 -14.90 4.06 -18.65
N THR A 307 -14.13 4.06 -19.73
CA THR A 307 -14.06 5.16 -20.71
C THR A 307 -15.09 5.07 -21.82
N CYS A 308 -15.59 3.87 -22.13
CA CYS A 308 -16.59 3.59 -23.15
C CYS A 308 -17.46 2.40 -22.72
N ASP A 309 -18.65 2.28 -23.28
CA ASP A 309 -19.49 1.10 -23.07
C ASP A 309 -18.74 -0.14 -23.54
N THR A 310 -18.69 -1.15 -22.68
CA THR A 310 -17.90 -2.36 -22.90
C THR A 310 -18.51 -3.57 -22.24
N THR A 311 -18.03 -4.76 -22.62
CA THR A 311 -18.32 -6.01 -21.88
C THR A 311 -17.03 -6.55 -21.31
N PHE A 312 -16.97 -6.68 -19.97
CA PHE A 312 -15.80 -7.19 -19.27
C PHE A 312 -16.18 -8.40 -18.42
N ALA A 313 -15.45 -9.51 -18.58
CA ALA A 313 -15.73 -10.79 -17.90
C ALA A 313 -17.22 -11.22 -18.00
N GLY A 314 -17.85 -10.99 -19.15
CA GLY A 314 -19.26 -11.32 -19.41
C GLY A 314 -20.28 -10.32 -18.85
N VAL A 315 -19.86 -9.21 -18.23
CA VAL A 315 -20.72 -8.17 -17.65
C VAL A 315 -20.68 -6.91 -18.51
N ALA A 316 -21.85 -6.39 -18.91
CA ALA A 316 -21.94 -5.11 -19.60
C ALA A 316 -21.68 -3.96 -18.63
N MET A 317 -20.74 -3.09 -18.97
CA MET A 317 -20.37 -1.91 -18.22
C MET A 317 -20.56 -0.67 -19.06
N GLN A 318 -21.07 0.40 -18.47
CA GLN A 318 -21.31 1.67 -19.13
C GLN A 318 -20.16 2.65 -18.88
N ARG A 319 -19.94 3.53 -19.84
CA ARG A 319 -19.04 4.68 -19.66
C ARG A 319 -19.29 5.40 -18.33
N SER A 320 -18.23 5.84 -17.69
CA SER A 320 -18.20 6.53 -16.40
C SER A 320 -18.49 5.65 -15.17
N GLN A 321 -18.85 4.38 -15.34
CA GLN A 321 -18.90 3.48 -14.20
C GLN A 321 -17.50 3.24 -13.62
N LYS A 322 -17.47 2.95 -12.31
CA LYS A 322 -16.24 2.64 -11.59
C LYS A 322 -16.05 1.14 -11.49
N ILE A 323 -14.81 0.70 -11.55
CA ILE A 323 -14.39 -0.66 -11.17
C ILE A 323 -13.42 -0.60 -10.00
N ALA A 324 -13.47 -1.56 -9.09
CA ALA A 324 -12.50 -1.80 -8.03
C ALA A 324 -11.79 -3.13 -8.29
N MET A 325 -10.49 -3.08 -8.51
CA MET A 325 -9.64 -4.26 -8.67
C MET A 325 -9.14 -4.68 -7.31
N TRP A 326 -9.69 -5.75 -6.72
CA TRP A 326 -9.39 -6.18 -5.35
C TRP A 326 -8.14 -7.05 -5.31
N TYR A 327 -6.96 -6.44 -5.10
CA TYR A 327 -5.68 -7.14 -4.96
C TYR A 327 -5.68 -8.13 -3.80
N ILE A 328 -6.32 -7.78 -2.67
CA ILE A 328 -6.46 -8.67 -1.52
C ILE A 328 -7.20 -9.98 -1.87
N SER A 329 -8.21 -9.92 -2.74
CA SER A 329 -8.89 -11.11 -3.26
C SER A 329 -8.07 -11.85 -4.30
N ALA A 330 -7.47 -11.13 -5.26
CA ALA A 330 -6.60 -11.71 -6.29
C ALA A 330 -5.41 -12.47 -5.68
N ASN A 331 -4.81 -11.95 -4.59
CA ASN A 331 -3.72 -12.60 -3.86
C ASN A 331 -4.16 -13.84 -3.06
N ARG A 332 -5.44 -14.19 -3.08
CA ARG A 332 -6.04 -15.40 -2.50
C ARG A 332 -6.71 -16.26 -3.57
N ASP A 333 -6.48 -16.01 -4.85
CA ASP A 333 -7.05 -16.80 -5.96
C ASP A 333 -6.35 -18.17 -6.01
N GLU A 334 -7.11 -19.23 -5.80
CA GLU A 334 -6.66 -20.61 -5.73
C GLU A 334 -6.03 -21.10 -7.03
N LYS A 335 -6.37 -20.46 -8.14
CA LYS A 335 -5.78 -20.74 -9.46
C LYS A 335 -4.30 -20.37 -9.51
N TYR A 336 -3.90 -19.33 -8.78
CA TYR A 336 -2.53 -18.79 -8.78
C TYR A 336 -1.75 -19.18 -7.53
N PHE A 337 -2.44 -19.34 -6.41
CA PHE A 337 -1.84 -19.61 -5.12
C PHE A 337 -2.43 -20.88 -4.50
N PRO A 338 -1.82 -22.05 -4.72
CA PRO A 338 -2.23 -23.26 -3.99
C PRO A 338 -2.21 -23.01 -2.48
N ASP A 339 -3.26 -23.46 -1.77
CA ASP A 339 -3.46 -23.15 -0.34
C ASP A 339 -3.32 -21.65 -0.02
N PRO A 340 -4.14 -20.74 -0.61
CA PRO A 340 -3.91 -19.30 -0.54
C PRO A 340 -4.06 -18.73 0.87
N TYR A 341 -4.73 -19.44 1.77
CA TYR A 341 -4.94 -19.09 3.18
C TYR A 341 -3.88 -19.68 4.12
N ARG A 342 -2.87 -20.34 3.57
CA ARG A 342 -1.66 -20.73 4.26
C ARG A 342 -0.59 -19.65 4.05
N PHE A 343 -0.06 -19.13 5.15
CA PHE A 343 1.14 -18.31 5.14
C PHE A 343 2.36 -19.23 5.03
N ASP A 344 3.17 -19.10 3.99
CA ASP A 344 4.32 -19.98 3.73
C ASP A 344 5.52 -19.17 3.24
N VAL A 345 6.50 -18.97 4.10
CA VAL A 345 7.73 -18.20 3.81
C VAL A 345 8.60 -18.77 2.67
N ALA A 346 8.35 -20.00 2.25
CA ALA A 346 9.03 -20.63 1.12
C ALA A 346 8.14 -20.78 -0.11
N ARG A 347 7.00 -20.07 -0.17
CA ARG A 347 6.08 -20.15 -1.32
C ARG A 347 6.81 -19.82 -2.62
N THR A 348 6.76 -20.74 -3.57
CA THR A 348 7.29 -20.57 -4.92
C THR A 348 6.50 -21.41 -5.92
N PRO A 349 6.06 -20.87 -7.08
CA PRO A 349 6.11 -19.45 -7.42
C PRO A 349 5.22 -18.58 -6.51
N ASN A 350 5.53 -17.28 -6.41
CA ASN A 350 4.72 -16.31 -5.68
C ASN A 350 4.55 -15.04 -6.53
N GLU A 351 3.69 -15.10 -7.54
CA GLU A 351 3.39 -14.00 -8.46
C GLU A 351 2.32 -13.06 -7.87
N GLN A 352 2.59 -12.56 -6.66
CA GLN A 352 1.64 -11.72 -5.95
C GLN A 352 1.35 -10.40 -6.66
N GLY A 353 0.10 -9.96 -6.61
CA GLY A 353 -0.40 -8.75 -7.28
C GLY A 353 -0.45 -7.50 -6.42
N ALA A 354 0.12 -7.49 -5.19
CA ALA A 354 0.03 -6.33 -4.28
C ALA A 354 0.77 -5.09 -4.80
N PHE A 355 1.77 -5.28 -5.65
CA PHE A 355 2.44 -4.19 -6.38
C PHE A 355 1.75 -3.80 -7.69
N GLY A 356 0.59 -4.36 -7.98
CA GLY A 356 -0.07 -4.37 -9.27
C GLY A 356 0.31 -5.60 -10.09
N THR A 357 -0.59 -6.01 -10.99
CA THR A 357 -0.43 -7.20 -11.83
C THR A 357 0.24 -6.90 -13.19
N GLY A 358 1.07 -5.87 -13.22
CA GLY A 358 1.73 -5.33 -14.43
C GLY A 358 1.12 -4.01 -14.89
N GLY A 359 1.38 -3.64 -16.17
CA GLY A 359 0.88 -2.39 -16.75
C GLY A 359 1.66 -1.13 -16.33
N ALA A 360 1.15 0.03 -16.78
CA ALA A 360 1.82 1.31 -16.60
C ALA A 360 2.00 1.72 -15.13
N HIS A 361 1.07 1.36 -14.28
CA HIS A 361 1.02 1.72 -12.85
C HIS A 361 1.67 0.69 -11.90
N PHE A 362 2.46 -0.27 -12.41
CA PHE A 362 3.21 -1.16 -11.53
C PHE A 362 4.00 -0.35 -10.49
N CYS A 363 4.00 -0.80 -9.23
CA CYS A 363 4.56 -0.04 -8.11
C CYS A 363 6.00 0.40 -8.35
N LEU A 364 6.23 1.71 -8.31
CA LEU A 364 7.56 2.31 -8.48
C LEU A 364 8.51 1.93 -7.34
N GLY A 365 8.00 1.92 -6.11
CA GLY A 365 8.75 1.64 -4.87
C GLY A 365 8.93 0.16 -4.58
N SER A 366 8.50 -0.77 -5.46
CA SER A 366 8.48 -2.21 -5.17
C SER A 366 9.82 -2.80 -4.72
N HIS A 367 10.93 -2.31 -5.27
CA HIS A 367 12.27 -2.73 -4.87
C HIS A 367 12.66 -2.19 -3.49
N LEU A 368 12.31 -0.94 -3.19
CA LEU A 368 12.58 -0.32 -1.89
C LEU A 368 11.77 -0.98 -0.78
N ALA A 369 10.47 -1.17 -1.00
CA ALA A 369 9.58 -1.83 -0.04
C ALA A 369 10.09 -3.25 0.34
N ARG A 370 10.54 -4.04 -0.65
CA ARG A 370 11.14 -5.35 -0.38
C ARG A 370 12.37 -5.25 0.54
N ARG A 371 13.24 -4.28 0.30
CA ARG A 371 14.45 -4.06 1.12
C ARG A 371 14.11 -3.62 2.53
N GLU A 372 13.14 -2.74 2.70
CA GLU A 372 12.68 -2.28 4.00
C GLU A 372 12.08 -3.43 4.81
N VAL A 373 11.17 -4.19 4.22
CA VAL A 373 10.57 -5.37 4.87
C VAL A 373 11.64 -6.41 5.22
N THR A 374 12.56 -6.70 4.28
CA THR A 374 13.69 -7.63 4.54
C THR A 374 14.55 -7.16 5.70
N ALA A 375 15.03 -5.92 5.66
CA ALA A 375 15.95 -5.41 6.68
C ALA A 375 15.32 -5.40 8.06
N MET A 376 14.04 -4.99 8.15
CA MET A 376 13.33 -4.93 9.42
C MET A 376 13.16 -6.33 10.03
N PHE A 377 12.66 -7.31 9.28
CA PHE A 377 12.43 -8.66 9.84
C PHE A 377 13.73 -9.42 10.11
N VAL A 378 14.74 -9.28 9.24
CA VAL A 378 16.06 -9.89 9.47
C VAL A 378 16.68 -9.34 10.75
N GLU A 379 16.63 -8.04 10.98
CA GLU A 379 17.18 -7.43 12.21
C GLU A 379 16.37 -7.83 13.46
N LEU A 380 15.03 -7.75 13.39
CA LEU A 380 14.14 -8.20 14.47
C LEU A 380 14.41 -9.65 14.85
N PHE A 381 14.44 -10.56 13.90
CA PHE A 381 14.55 -12.00 14.17
C PHE A 381 15.95 -12.42 14.62
N ARG A 382 17.01 -11.71 14.18
CA ARG A 382 18.35 -11.96 14.72
C ARG A 382 18.50 -11.54 16.18
N ARG A 383 17.83 -10.47 16.56
CA ARG A 383 17.99 -9.87 17.90
C ARG A 383 16.91 -10.31 18.87
N LEU A 384 15.69 -10.48 18.41
CA LEU A 384 14.48 -10.76 19.18
C LEU A 384 13.75 -11.98 18.57
N PRO A 385 14.36 -13.18 18.59
CA PRO A 385 13.83 -14.34 17.87
C PRO A 385 12.48 -14.83 18.41
N ASP A 386 12.17 -14.52 19.66
CA ASP A 386 10.92 -14.88 20.34
C ASP A 386 9.83 -13.81 20.22
N ILE A 387 10.08 -12.65 19.58
CA ILE A 387 9.10 -11.57 19.47
C ILE A 387 7.75 -12.10 18.94
N GLU A 388 6.67 -11.78 19.64
CA GLU A 388 5.30 -12.15 19.27
C GLU A 388 4.28 -11.10 19.72
N ALA A 389 3.15 -11.02 19.01
CA ALA A 389 2.06 -10.15 19.43
C ALA A 389 1.34 -10.76 20.65
N THR A 390 1.02 -9.92 21.62
CA THR A 390 0.38 -10.31 22.89
C THR A 390 -1.14 -10.12 22.89
N ALA A 391 -1.68 -9.47 21.83
CA ALA A 391 -3.12 -9.27 21.65
C ALA A 391 -3.46 -9.20 20.16
N GLU A 392 -4.75 -9.36 19.86
CA GLU A 392 -5.30 -9.14 18.52
C GLU A 392 -5.02 -7.70 18.02
N PRO A 393 -4.72 -7.52 16.72
CA PRO A 393 -4.45 -6.21 16.16
C PRO A 393 -5.69 -5.32 16.14
N GLU A 394 -5.52 -4.05 16.49
CA GLU A 394 -6.55 -3.05 16.25
C GLU A 394 -6.54 -2.66 14.77
N LYS A 395 -7.53 -3.14 14.02
CA LYS A 395 -7.65 -2.92 12.57
C LYS A 395 -7.97 -1.45 12.24
N LEU A 396 -7.40 -0.94 11.16
CA LEU A 396 -7.80 0.35 10.57
C LEU A 396 -9.17 0.20 9.91
N ARG A 397 -10.10 1.12 10.18
CA ARG A 397 -11.44 1.15 9.56
C ARG A 397 -11.34 1.78 8.16
N SER A 398 -10.88 1.02 7.19
CA SER A 398 -10.64 1.45 5.80
C SER A 398 -11.03 0.36 4.81
N ASN A 399 -11.52 0.76 3.64
CA ASN A 399 -11.70 -0.14 2.49
C ASN A 399 -10.57 -0.02 1.47
N PHE A 400 -9.56 0.81 1.73
CA PHE A 400 -8.45 1.08 0.82
C PHE A 400 -7.11 0.51 1.33
N ILE A 401 -6.79 0.75 2.60
CA ILE A 401 -5.56 0.26 3.25
C ILE A 401 -5.92 -0.79 4.30
N ARG A 402 -5.25 -1.95 4.27
CA ARG A 402 -5.39 -3.04 5.26
C ARG A 402 -4.54 -2.77 6.51
N GLY A 403 -4.63 -1.56 7.05
CA GLY A 403 -3.77 -1.09 8.13
C GLY A 403 -4.07 -1.76 9.49
N ILE A 404 -3.04 -1.77 10.34
CA ILE A 404 -3.11 -2.06 11.77
C ILE A 404 -2.75 -0.77 12.51
N LYS A 405 -3.58 -0.36 13.48
CA LYS A 405 -3.35 0.84 14.29
C LYS A 405 -2.51 0.55 15.54
N ARG A 406 -2.74 -0.62 16.15
CA ARG A 406 -2.03 -1.07 17.35
C ARG A 406 -1.77 -2.57 17.28
N LEU A 407 -0.57 -2.95 17.70
CA LEU A 407 -0.13 -4.34 17.80
C LEU A 407 0.90 -4.45 18.94
N PRO A 408 0.47 -4.67 20.19
CA PRO A 408 1.40 -4.85 21.29
C PRO A 408 2.18 -6.16 21.09
N VAL A 409 3.50 -6.11 21.34
CA VAL A 409 4.40 -7.26 21.23
C VAL A 409 5.22 -7.41 22.50
N ALA A 410 5.63 -8.66 22.79
CA ALA A 410 6.59 -8.98 23.84
C ALA A 410 7.72 -9.86 23.30
N PHE A 411 8.86 -9.80 23.97
CA PHE A 411 10.07 -10.53 23.63
C PHE A 411 11.04 -10.56 24.82
N THR A 412 12.01 -11.45 24.81
CA THR A 412 13.10 -11.40 25.82
C THR A 412 14.00 -10.21 25.56
N PRO A 413 14.26 -9.34 26.55
CA PRO A 413 15.19 -8.21 26.41
C PRO A 413 16.59 -8.66 25.98
N ALA A 414 17.22 -7.87 25.06
CA ALA A 414 18.52 -8.22 24.47
C ALA A 414 19.47 -7.00 24.40
#